data_61ccd6ed5c2624438cd1355ffe32f8f8
#
_entry.id   61ccd6ed5c2624438cd1355ffe32f8f8
#
_cell.length_a   1.000
_cell.length_b   1.000
_cell.length_c   1.000
_cell.angle_alpha   90.00
_cell.angle_beta   90.00
_cell.angle_gamma   90.00
#
_symmetry.space_group_name_H-M   'P 1'
#
loop_
_entity.id
_entity.type
_entity.pdbx_description
1 polymer ?
#
loop_
_entity_poly.entity_id
_entity_poly.type
_entity_poly.pdbx_seq_one_letter_code
_entity_poly.pdbx_strand_id
1 'polypeptide(L)'
;NESLSDLTDLEGGTLGYFINLTPIASAMLDAAGVDVSKVELVKMTNYDPTVVPRGQVDAIVGYASNQPQTLRAMGEPFTEFLPSDLGVQGTYNVMEVNSQFLAEHREVAADFMRASLKALQFCLDDEEECIDMLAALAEEGGQGAAFPRDQLARTWEVESEWVRTSLGGSPGVQTEAMWEPELKIVEQFGDI
;
A
#
# COMPACT_ATOMS: atom_id res chain seq x y z
N ASN A 1 -11.71 -14.39 5.91
CA ASN A 1 -12.77 -15.41 6.02
C ASN A 1 -12.62 -16.40 4.86
N GLU A 2 -12.54 -17.71 5.12
CA GLU A 2 -12.41 -18.73 4.05
C GLU A 2 -13.58 -18.72 3.03
N SER A 3 -14.62 -17.91 3.27
CA SER A 3 -15.81 -17.84 2.45
C SER A 3 -15.74 -16.84 1.29
N LEU A 4 -14.79 -15.89 1.29
CA LEU A 4 -14.68 -14.91 0.20
C LEU A 4 -13.75 -15.44 -0.88
N SER A 5 -14.31 -15.96 -1.96
CA SER A 5 -13.57 -16.40 -3.15
C SER A 5 -13.57 -15.35 -4.27
N ASP A 6 -14.53 -14.44 -4.22
CA ASP A 6 -14.70 -13.31 -5.13
C ASP A 6 -15.07 -12.05 -4.34
N LEU A 7 -14.80 -10.85 -4.87
CA LEU A 7 -15.18 -9.60 -4.20
C LEU A 7 -16.68 -9.40 -4.12
N THR A 8 -17.48 -9.98 -5.02
CA THR A 8 -18.94 -9.95 -4.96
C THR A 8 -19.51 -10.69 -3.74
N ASP A 9 -18.74 -11.61 -3.15
CA ASP A 9 -19.10 -12.29 -1.89
C ASP A 9 -19.15 -11.32 -0.69
N LEU A 10 -18.66 -10.08 -0.85
CA LEU A 10 -18.80 -9.01 0.16
C LEU A 10 -20.23 -8.45 0.25
N GLU A 11 -21.09 -8.67 -0.74
CA GLU A 11 -22.48 -8.21 -0.66
C GLU A 11 -23.21 -8.87 0.51
N GLY A 12 -23.72 -8.07 1.44
CA GLY A 12 -24.31 -8.51 2.71
C GLY A 12 -23.31 -8.70 3.85
N GLY A 13 -22.02 -8.50 3.60
CA GLY A 13 -20.92 -8.57 4.57
C GLY A 13 -20.36 -7.20 4.97
N THR A 14 -19.23 -7.23 5.66
CA THR A 14 -18.55 -6.07 6.26
C THR A 14 -17.17 -5.84 5.65
N LEU A 15 -16.89 -4.59 5.25
CA LEU A 15 -15.57 -4.14 4.78
C LEU A 15 -14.99 -3.10 5.75
N GLY A 16 -13.90 -3.47 6.42
CA GLY A 16 -13.13 -2.57 7.28
C GLY A 16 -12.22 -1.64 6.46
N TYR A 17 -12.24 -0.35 6.80
CA TYR A 17 -11.33 0.65 6.24
C TYR A 17 -10.82 1.57 7.36
N PHE A 18 -9.70 2.30 7.12
CA PHE A 18 -9.06 3.06 8.20
C PHE A 18 -9.47 4.54 8.21
N ILE A 19 -8.92 5.38 7.38
CA ILE A 19 -9.21 6.83 7.39
C ILE A 19 -10.47 7.10 6.58
N ASN A 20 -10.47 6.65 5.33
CA ASN A 20 -11.56 6.68 4.36
C ASN A 20 -11.44 5.46 3.44
N LEU A 21 -12.52 5.12 2.74
CA LEU A 21 -12.43 4.16 1.65
C LEU A 21 -11.68 4.86 0.51
N THR A 22 -10.52 4.32 0.15
CA THR A 22 -9.67 4.95 -0.86
C THR A 22 -10.30 4.86 -2.25
N PRO A 23 -10.04 5.83 -3.15
CA PRO A 23 -10.51 5.77 -4.54
C PRO A 23 -10.13 4.47 -5.25
N ILE A 24 -8.93 3.94 -4.99
CA ILE A 24 -8.48 2.63 -5.52
C ILE A 24 -9.36 1.48 -5.02
N ALA A 25 -9.68 1.44 -3.73
CA ALA A 25 -10.56 0.40 -3.18
C ALA A 25 -11.96 0.50 -3.78
N SER A 26 -12.49 1.72 -3.95
CA SER A 26 -13.78 1.95 -4.61
C SER A 26 -13.76 1.49 -6.07
N ALA A 27 -12.67 1.77 -6.80
CA ALA A 27 -12.49 1.29 -8.17
C ALA A 27 -12.39 -0.24 -8.28
N MET A 28 -11.78 -0.89 -7.28
CA MET A 28 -11.73 -2.37 -7.22
C MET A 28 -13.12 -2.97 -7.04
N LEU A 29 -13.92 -2.40 -6.13
CA LEU A 29 -15.30 -2.86 -5.89
C LEU A 29 -16.17 -2.66 -7.14
N ASP A 30 -16.06 -1.51 -7.80
CA ASP A 30 -16.77 -1.20 -9.05
C ASP A 30 -16.34 -2.15 -10.18
N ALA A 31 -15.04 -2.36 -10.38
CA ALA A 31 -14.50 -3.27 -11.40
C ALA A 31 -14.94 -4.73 -11.19
N ALA A 32 -15.11 -5.15 -9.94
CA ALA A 32 -15.63 -6.46 -9.58
C ALA A 32 -17.17 -6.54 -9.69
N GLY A 33 -17.87 -5.43 -9.90
CA GLY A 33 -19.33 -5.38 -9.99
C GLY A 33 -20.05 -5.47 -8.64
N VAL A 34 -19.35 -5.12 -7.54
CA VAL A 34 -19.93 -5.13 -6.19
C VAL A 34 -20.90 -3.96 -6.01
N ASP A 35 -22.12 -4.26 -5.59
CA ASP A 35 -23.07 -3.24 -5.14
C ASP A 35 -22.69 -2.76 -3.72
N VAL A 36 -21.92 -1.68 -3.64
CA VAL A 36 -21.41 -1.12 -2.38
C VAL A 36 -22.54 -0.76 -1.40
N SER A 37 -23.76 -0.49 -1.90
CA SER A 37 -24.91 -0.21 -1.02
C SER A 37 -25.33 -1.41 -0.18
N LYS A 38 -24.88 -2.59 -0.54
CA LYS A 38 -25.11 -3.85 0.19
C LYS A 38 -23.94 -4.24 1.10
N VAL A 39 -22.85 -3.49 1.11
CA VAL A 39 -21.68 -3.75 1.94
C VAL A 39 -21.70 -2.83 3.15
N GLU A 40 -21.60 -3.39 4.35
CA GLU A 40 -21.44 -2.59 5.55
C GLU A 40 -20.00 -2.07 5.67
N LEU A 41 -19.83 -0.75 5.56
CA LEU A 41 -18.51 -0.10 5.66
C LEU A 41 -18.18 0.20 7.13
N VAL A 42 -17.16 -0.45 7.68
CA VAL A 42 -16.75 -0.35 9.08
C VAL A 42 -15.48 0.45 9.22
N LYS A 43 -15.55 1.63 9.85
CA LYS A 43 -14.36 2.44 10.13
C LYS A 43 -13.53 1.83 11.25
N MET A 44 -12.32 1.41 10.93
CA MET A 44 -11.38 0.79 11.85
C MET A 44 -10.63 1.84 12.67
N THR A 45 -10.27 1.50 13.91
CA THR A 45 -9.50 2.38 14.80
C THR A 45 -8.01 2.10 14.82
N ASN A 46 -7.58 0.96 14.27
CA ASN A 46 -6.18 0.54 14.17
C ASN A 46 -5.98 -0.32 12.91
N TYR A 47 -4.72 -0.59 12.58
CA TYR A 47 -4.31 -1.36 11.39
C TYR A 47 -4.10 -2.86 11.69
N ASP A 48 -4.76 -3.42 12.71
CA ASP A 48 -4.65 -4.84 13.08
C ASP A 48 -5.37 -5.74 12.06
N PRO A 49 -4.66 -6.53 11.23
CA PRO A 49 -5.30 -7.39 10.24
C PRO A 49 -5.98 -8.61 10.86
N THR A 50 -5.71 -8.92 12.13
CA THR A 50 -6.27 -10.10 12.80
C THR A 50 -7.78 -9.99 13.05
N VAL A 51 -8.38 -8.82 12.83
CA VAL A 51 -9.84 -8.63 12.87
C VAL A 51 -10.57 -9.51 11.85
N VAL A 52 -9.94 -9.83 10.71
CA VAL A 52 -10.51 -10.70 9.67
C VAL A 52 -10.58 -12.15 10.13
N PRO A 53 -9.49 -12.83 10.51
CA PRO A 53 -9.58 -14.22 11.00
C PRO A 53 -10.37 -14.34 12.30
N ARG A 54 -10.49 -13.27 13.09
CA ARG A 54 -11.37 -13.26 14.27
C ARG A 54 -12.86 -13.05 13.95
N GLY A 55 -13.21 -12.83 12.68
CA GLY A 55 -14.59 -12.63 12.24
C GLY A 55 -15.23 -11.32 12.73
N GLN A 56 -14.41 -10.29 13.00
CA GLN A 56 -14.91 -8.97 13.38
C GLN A 56 -15.35 -8.15 12.17
N VAL A 57 -14.70 -8.38 11.03
CA VAL A 57 -15.10 -7.93 9.70
C VAL A 57 -14.79 -9.03 8.69
N ASP A 58 -15.45 -9.03 7.54
CA ASP A 58 -15.25 -10.06 6.50
C ASP A 58 -14.02 -9.77 5.65
N ALA A 59 -13.74 -8.49 5.39
CA ALA A 59 -12.54 -8.04 4.69
C ALA A 59 -12.03 -6.70 5.24
N ILE A 60 -10.79 -6.36 4.90
CA ILE A 60 -10.20 -5.04 5.18
C ILE A 60 -9.51 -4.49 3.93
N VAL A 61 -9.49 -3.17 3.80
CA VAL A 61 -8.56 -2.47 2.90
C VAL A 61 -7.20 -2.40 3.56
N GLY A 62 -6.14 -2.72 2.84
CA GLY A 62 -4.77 -2.71 3.37
C GLY A 62 -3.72 -2.55 2.28
N TYR A 63 -2.47 -2.51 2.68
CA TYR A 63 -1.32 -2.55 1.78
C TYR A 63 -0.81 -3.98 1.66
N ALA A 64 -0.68 -4.49 0.44
CA ALA A 64 -0.23 -5.87 0.18
C ALA A 64 1.18 -6.16 0.75
N SER A 65 2.01 -5.13 0.92
CA SER A 65 3.31 -5.23 1.57
C SER A 65 3.25 -5.27 3.12
N ASN A 66 2.09 -5.03 3.74
CA ASN A 66 1.97 -4.93 5.19
C ASN A 66 0.98 -5.94 5.79
N GLN A 67 -0.34 -5.67 5.77
CA GLN A 67 -1.34 -6.47 6.46
C GLN A 67 -1.35 -7.95 6.02
N PRO A 68 -1.31 -8.29 4.73
CA PRO A 68 -1.22 -9.68 4.28
C PRO A 68 0.05 -10.37 4.77
N GLN A 69 1.18 -9.66 4.81
CA GLN A 69 2.44 -10.24 5.29
C GLN A 69 2.38 -10.60 6.78
N THR A 70 1.67 -9.80 7.58
CA THR A 70 1.41 -10.11 8.99
C THR A 70 0.58 -11.38 9.14
N LEU A 71 -0.52 -11.52 8.37
CA LEU A 71 -1.37 -12.72 8.40
C LEU A 71 -0.62 -13.98 7.94
N ARG A 72 0.20 -13.87 6.88
CA ARG A 72 1.08 -14.98 6.41
C ARG A 72 2.05 -15.42 7.49
N ALA A 73 2.68 -14.47 8.18
CA ALA A 73 3.62 -14.77 9.28
C ALA A 73 2.94 -15.47 10.46
N MET A 74 1.65 -15.21 10.68
CA MET A 74 0.85 -15.85 11.71
C MET A 74 0.27 -17.21 11.26
N GLY A 75 0.38 -17.56 9.97
CA GLY A 75 -0.22 -18.77 9.42
C GLY A 75 -1.74 -18.71 9.27
N GLU A 76 -2.31 -17.51 9.29
CA GLU A 76 -3.75 -17.30 9.16
C GLU A 76 -4.19 -17.39 7.68
N PRO A 77 -5.23 -18.17 7.35
CA PRO A 77 -5.75 -18.24 6.01
C PRO A 77 -6.52 -16.98 5.64
N PHE A 78 -6.31 -16.47 4.44
CA PHE A 78 -7.07 -15.35 3.87
C PHE A 78 -7.01 -15.36 2.35
N THR A 79 -7.95 -14.66 1.71
CA THR A 79 -7.90 -14.36 0.27
C THR A 79 -7.43 -12.92 0.08
N GLU A 80 -6.53 -12.68 -0.86
CA GLU A 80 -6.03 -11.35 -1.22
C GLU A 80 -6.52 -11.01 -2.63
N PHE A 81 -7.02 -9.79 -2.79
CA PHE A 81 -7.43 -9.22 -4.06
C PHE A 81 -6.54 -8.02 -4.36
N LEU A 82 -5.82 -8.06 -5.46
CA LEU A 82 -4.95 -6.95 -5.89
C LEU A 82 -5.65 -6.08 -6.95
N PRO A 83 -5.38 -4.77 -6.98
CA PRO A 83 -5.93 -3.89 -8.01
C PRO A 83 -5.61 -4.39 -9.43
N SER A 84 -4.39 -4.89 -9.64
CA SER A 84 -3.93 -5.43 -10.93
C SER A 84 -4.77 -6.60 -11.43
N ASP A 85 -5.27 -7.45 -10.54
CA ASP A 85 -6.08 -8.62 -10.90
C ASP A 85 -7.44 -8.21 -11.47
N LEU A 86 -7.89 -7.00 -11.12
CA LEU A 86 -9.15 -6.39 -11.56
C LEU A 86 -8.96 -5.37 -12.69
N GLY A 87 -7.73 -5.24 -13.21
CA GLY A 87 -7.40 -4.25 -14.24
C GLY A 87 -7.39 -2.81 -13.72
N VAL A 88 -7.43 -2.61 -12.41
CA VAL A 88 -7.32 -1.29 -11.77
C VAL A 88 -5.85 -0.91 -11.68
N GLN A 89 -5.49 0.21 -12.30
CA GLN A 89 -4.12 0.74 -12.32
C GLN A 89 -4.08 2.05 -11.54
N GLY A 90 -3.07 2.20 -10.71
CA GLY A 90 -2.83 3.43 -9.96
C GLY A 90 -1.35 3.58 -9.65
N THR A 91 -0.99 4.73 -9.09
CA THR A 91 0.36 4.98 -8.59
C THR A 91 0.53 4.34 -7.22
N TYR A 92 1.75 3.93 -6.93
CA TYR A 92 2.15 3.48 -5.60
C TYR A 92 3.05 4.55 -4.99
N ASN A 93 3.27 4.65 -3.78
CA ASN A 93 4.10 5.61 -3.05
C ASN A 93 4.73 6.75 -3.87
N VAL A 94 4.32 7.98 -3.61
CA VAL A 94 4.84 9.19 -4.24
C VAL A 94 5.42 10.14 -3.20
N MET A 95 6.39 10.97 -3.61
CA MET A 95 6.87 12.08 -2.82
C MET A 95 6.19 13.34 -3.29
N GLU A 96 5.51 14.02 -2.37
CA GLU A 96 4.86 15.30 -2.60
C GLU A 96 5.67 16.42 -1.95
N VAL A 97 5.75 17.55 -2.61
CA VAL A 97 6.38 18.74 -2.07
C VAL A 97 5.45 19.94 -2.20
N ASN A 98 5.36 20.75 -1.14
CA ASN A 98 4.62 22.00 -1.16
C ASN A 98 5.17 22.92 -2.27
N SER A 99 4.29 23.47 -3.11
CA SER A 99 4.67 24.27 -4.28
C SER A 99 5.43 25.55 -3.93
N GLN A 100 5.10 26.20 -2.81
CA GLN A 100 5.83 27.39 -2.34
C GLN A 100 7.24 26.98 -1.86
N PHE A 101 7.35 25.90 -1.06
CA PHE A 101 8.65 25.39 -0.64
C PHE A 101 9.52 25.04 -1.85
N LEU A 102 8.95 24.37 -2.86
CA LEU A 102 9.67 24.02 -4.08
C LEU A 102 10.16 25.26 -4.83
N ALA A 103 9.36 26.33 -4.90
CA ALA A 103 9.73 27.59 -5.56
C ALA A 103 10.88 28.29 -4.84
N GLU A 104 10.89 28.26 -3.51
CA GLU A 104 11.87 28.98 -2.67
C GLU A 104 13.14 28.14 -2.41
N HIS A 105 13.03 26.79 -2.40
CA HIS A 105 14.06 25.86 -1.96
C HIS A 105 14.27 24.68 -2.92
N ARG A 106 14.24 24.95 -4.22
CA ARG A 106 14.31 23.92 -5.28
C ARG A 106 15.52 22.99 -5.13
N GLU A 107 16.69 23.52 -4.76
CA GLU A 107 17.90 22.72 -4.59
C GLU A 107 17.78 21.76 -3.40
N VAL A 108 17.19 22.21 -2.30
CA VAL A 108 16.95 21.36 -1.12
C VAL A 108 16.02 20.20 -1.46
N ALA A 109 14.92 20.47 -2.17
CA ALA A 109 14.01 19.42 -2.64
C ALA A 109 14.70 18.43 -3.58
N ALA A 110 15.54 18.93 -4.49
CA ALA A 110 16.31 18.10 -5.41
C ALA A 110 17.39 17.26 -4.69
N ASP A 111 18.04 17.81 -3.66
CA ASP A 111 19.02 17.08 -2.84
C ASP A 111 18.35 15.99 -2.03
N PHE A 112 17.19 16.29 -1.44
CA PHE A 112 16.39 15.29 -0.73
C PHE A 112 15.98 14.13 -1.66
N MET A 113 15.48 14.44 -2.85
CA MET A 113 15.12 13.42 -3.85
C MET A 113 16.35 12.57 -4.25
N ARG A 114 17.50 13.21 -4.52
CA ARG A 114 18.74 12.48 -4.85
C ARG A 114 19.17 11.54 -3.73
N ALA A 115 19.11 12.00 -2.48
CA ALA A 115 19.45 11.18 -1.32
C ALA A 115 18.49 9.99 -1.17
N SER A 116 17.18 10.22 -1.33
CA SER A 116 16.16 9.18 -1.24
C SER A 116 16.30 8.13 -2.35
N LEU A 117 16.54 8.56 -3.59
CA LEU A 117 16.77 7.64 -4.71
C LEU A 117 18.08 6.85 -4.55
N LYS A 118 19.12 7.48 -3.99
CA LYS A 118 20.37 6.79 -3.68
C LYS A 118 20.18 5.74 -2.58
N ALA A 119 19.40 6.05 -1.55
CA ALA A 119 19.06 5.09 -0.49
C ALA A 119 18.22 3.93 -1.04
N LEU A 120 17.22 4.23 -1.87
CA LEU A 120 16.42 3.20 -2.53
C LEU A 120 17.30 2.27 -3.40
N GLN A 121 18.21 2.84 -4.20
CA GLN A 121 19.14 2.05 -5.00
C GLN A 121 20.04 1.17 -4.13
N PHE A 122 20.57 1.70 -3.02
CA PHE A 122 21.34 0.93 -2.06
C PHE A 122 20.54 -0.26 -1.51
N CYS A 123 19.27 -0.04 -1.13
CA CYS A 123 18.41 -1.12 -0.66
C CYS A 123 18.07 -2.16 -1.74
N LEU A 124 18.06 -1.77 -3.02
CA LEU A 124 17.88 -2.71 -4.13
C LEU A 124 19.12 -3.54 -4.43
N ASP A 125 20.32 -2.97 -4.16
CA ASP A 125 21.61 -3.60 -4.42
C ASP A 125 22.07 -4.48 -3.26
N ASP A 126 21.77 -4.09 -2.01
CA ASP A 126 22.16 -4.77 -0.77
C ASP A 126 21.01 -4.83 0.22
N GLU A 127 20.05 -5.72 -0.05
CA GLU A 127 18.80 -5.85 0.70
C GLU A 127 19.03 -6.19 2.18
N GLU A 128 19.94 -7.12 2.48
CA GLU A 128 20.21 -7.57 3.85
C GLU A 128 20.76 -6.44 4.70
N GLU A 129 21.77 -5.70 4.20
CA GLU A 129 22.34 -4.56 4.93
C GLU A 129 21.32 -3.44 5.10
N CYS A 130 20.49 -3.18 4.06
CA CYS A 130 19.41 -2.19 4.15
C CYS A 130 18.40 -2.55 5.24
N ILE A 131 17.94 -3.79 5.29
CA ILE A 131 16.98 -4.27 6.29
C ILE A 131 17.58 -4.18 7.69
N ASP A 132 18.85 -4.56 7.86
CA ASP A 132 19.55 -4.46 9.15
C ASP A 132 19.67 -3.00 9.61
N MET A 133 19.99 -2.08 8.71
CA MET A 133 20.03 -0.64 9.01
C MET A 133 18.65 -0.10 9.39
N LEU A 134 17.60 -0.46 8.67
CA LEU A 134 16.24 -0.04 8.97
C LEU A 134 15.76 -0.58 10.32
N ALA A 135 16.06 -1.83 10.64
CA ALA A 135 15.74 -2.42 11.94
C ALA A 135 16.47 -1.71 13.08
N ALA A 136 17.76 -1.42 12.90
CA ALA A 136 18.55 -0.67 13.88
C ALA A 136 18.00 0.75 14.11
N LEU A 137 17.61 1.45 13.04
CA LEU A 137 16.99 2.78 13.13
C LEU A 137 15.62 2.72 13.83
N ALA A 138 14.83 1.68 13.58
CA ALA A 138 13.55 1.48 14.25
C ALA A 138 13.74 1.26 15.76
N GLU A 139 14.74 0.45 16.16
CA GLU A 139 15.09 0.24 17.57
C GLU A 139 15.56 1.54 18.24
N GLU A 140 16.47 2.28 17.60
CA GLU A 140 16.96 3.57 18.08
C GLU A 140 15.83 4.59 18.25
N GLY A 141 14.86 4.61 17.32
CA GLY A 141 13.68 5.44 17.36
C GLY A 141 12.57 4.95 18.32
N GLY A 142 12.77 3.85 19.04
CA GLY A 142 11.78 3.24 19.94
C GLY A 142 10.60 2.59 19.20
N GLN A 143 10.78 2.25 17.94
CA GLN A 143 9.76 1.66 17.06
C GLN A 143 10.04 0.18 16.73
N GLY A 144 11.07 -0.43 17.29
CA GLY A 144 11.50 -1.80 16.98
C GLY A 144 10.40 -2.85 17.12
N ALA A 145 9.51 -2.70 18.11
CA ALA A 145 8.38 -3.61 18.31
C ALA A 145 7.31 -3.48 17.20
N ALA A 146 7.18 -2.27 16.59
CA ALA A 146 6.24 -2.02 15.49
C ALA A 146 6.82 -2.42 14.13
N PHE A 147 8.15 -2.38 14.01
CA PHE A 147 8.90 -2.68 12.78
C PHE A 147 10.02 -3.69 13.05
N PRO A 148 9.69 -4.93 13.47
CA PRO A 148 10.71 -5.94 13.67
C PRO A 148 11.37 -6.33 12.34
N ARG A 149 12.65 -6.70 12.40
CA ARG A 149 13.47 -7.00 11.23
C ARG A 149 12.81 -7.95 10.21
N ASP A 150 12.21 -9.02 10.72
CA ASP A 150 11.56 -10.02 9.86
C ASP A 150 10.29 -9.48 9.17
N GLN A 151 9.56 -8.54 9.78
CA GLN A 151 8.47 -7.83 9.13
C GLN A 151 9.01 -6.88 8.05
N LEU A 152 10.09 -6.14 8.32
CA LEU A 152 10.74 -5.28 7.34
C LEU A 152 11.22 -6.09 6.13
N ALA A 153 11.79 -7.27 6.35
CA ALA A 153 12.22 -8.17 5.28
C ALA A 153 11.05 -8.61 4.38
N ARG A 154 9.95 -9.06 4.97
CA ARG A 154 8.74 -9.45 4.20
C ARG A 154 8.11 -8.27 3.44
N THR A 155 8.07 -7.10 4.05
CA THR A 155 7.59 -5.87 3.40
C THR A 155 8.47 -5.53 2.20
N TRP A 156 9.79 -5.56 2.39
CA TRP A 156 10.75 -5.22 1.33
C TRP A 156 10.73 -6.23 0.17
N GLU A 157 10.55 -7.51 0.43
CA GLU A 157 10.40 -8.54 -0.60
C GLU A 157 9.30 -8.16 -1.61
N VAL A 158 8.14 -7.72 -1.12
CA VAL A 158 7.00 -7.30 -1.97
C VAL A 158 7.30 -5.97 -2.67
N GLU A 159 7.76 -4.97 -1.92
CA GLU A 159 7.96 -3.62 -2.45
C GLU A 159 9.12 -3.56 -3.45
N SER A 160 10.21 -4.26 -3.19
CA SER A 160 11.36 -4.29 -4.11
C SER A 160 11.02 -4.91 -5.45
N GLU A 161 10.17 -5.94 -5.48
CA GLU A 161 9.68 -6.53 -6.72
C GLU A 161 8.87 -5.51 -7.52
N TRP A 162 7.98 -4.76 -6.88
CA TRP A 162 7.21 -3.71 -7.55
C TRP A 162 8.09 -2.59 -8.07
N VAL A 163 9.07 -2.14 -7.30
CA VAL A 163 10.03 -1.13 -7.76
C VAL A 163 10.79 -1.62 -9.00
N ARG A 164 11.23 -2.88 -9.01
CA ARG A 164 11.95 -3.45 -10.15
C ARG A 164 11.09 -3.64 -11.40
N THR A 165 9.82 -3.98 -11.22
CA THR A 165 8.93 -4.31 -12.34
C THR A 165 8.18 -3.09 -12.90
N SER A 166 7.71 -2.19 -12.04
CA SER A 166 6.84 -1.07 -12.43
C SER A 166 7.56 0.06 -13.15
N LEU A 167 8.85 0.26 -12.88
CA LEU A 167 9.59 1.45 -13.31
C LEU A 167 10.57 1.21 -14.47
N GLY A 168 10.53 0.04 -15.10
CA GLY A 168 11.48 -0.31 -16.16
C GLY A 168 12.95 -0.17 -15.70
N GLY A 169 13.21 -0.30 -14.38
CA GLY A 169 14.52 -0.23 -13.78
C GLY A 169 15.04 1.17 -13.42
N SER A 170 14.22 2.20 -13.50
CA SER A 170 14.64 3.59 -13.17
C SER A 170 13.72 4.24 -12.14
N PRO A 171 13.95 4.03 -10.82
CA PRO A 171 13.19 4.68 -9.77
C PRO A 171 13.17 6.22 -9.91
N GLY A 172 12.03 6.84 -9.61
CA GLY A 172 11.86 8.29 -9.62
C GLY A 172 11.55 8.89 -10.99
N VAL A 173 11.57 8.11 -12.07
CA VAL A 173 11.10 8.59 -13.37
C VAL A 173 9.58 8.54 -13.42
N GLN A 174 8.95 9.69 -13.66
CA GLN A 174 7.51 9.82 -13.80
C GLN A 174 7.16 10.50 -15.12
N THR A 175 6.10 10.04 -15.75
CA THR A 175 5.56 10.62 -16.98
C THR A 175 4.08 10.93 -16.77
N GLU A 176 3.54 11.88 -17.53
CA GLU A 176 2.11 12.21 -17.49
C GLU A 176 1.23 10.97 -17.74
N ALA A 177 1.62 10.12 -18.67
CA ALA A 177 0.89 8.89 -19.00
C ALA A 177 0.82 7.88 -17.83
N MET A 178 1.77 7.92 -16.90
CA MET A 178 1.74 7.04 -15.70
C MET A 178 0.69 7.50 -14.69
N TRP A 179 0.34 8.80 -14.69
CA TRP A 179 -0.67 9.38 -13.80
C TRP A 179 -2.10 9.33 -14.35
N GLU A 180 -2.27 9.11 -15.65
CA GLU A 180 -3.59 9.13 -16.29
C GLU A 180 -4.59 8.12 -15.68
N PRO A 181 -4.21 6.87 -15.37
CA PRO A 181 -5.12 5.93 -14.69
C PRO A 181 -5.54 6.42 -13.30
N GLU A 182 -4.59 6.95 -12.52
CA GLU A 182 -4.86 7.48 -11.18
C GLU A 182 -5.84 8.67 -11.24
N LEU A 183 -5.63 9.60 -12.17
CA LEU A 183 -6.53 10.74 -12.36
C LEU A 183 -7.97 10.28 -12.63
N LYS A 184 -8.17 9.29 -13.50
CA LYS A 184 -9.51 8.74 -13.78
C LYS A 184 -10.16 8.13 -12.54
N ILE A 185 -9.39 7.42 -11.72
CA ILE A 185 -9.87 6.83 -10.47
C ILE A 185 -10.28 7.94 -9.49
N VAL A 186 -9.44 8.97 -9.33
CA VAL A 186 -9.74 10.09 -8.43
C VAL A 186 -10.91 10.94 -8.93
N GLU A 187 -11.05 11.17 -10.23
CA GLU A 187 -12.19 11.86 -10.83
C GLU A 187 -13.52 11.10 -10.63
N GLN A 188 -13.48 9.77 -10.67
CA GLN A 188 -14.68 8.93 -10.55
C GLN A 188 -15.05 8.62 -9.10
N PHE A 189 -14.08 8.40 -8.23
CA PHE A 189 -14.26 7.87 -6.88
C PHE A 189 -13.71 8.78 -5.77
N GLY A 190 -13.05 9.87 -6.10
CA GLY A 190 -12.54 10.83 -5.13
C GLY A 190 -13.56 11.90 -4.75
N ASP A 191 -13.44 12.41 -3.53
CA ASP A 191 -14.24 13.53 -3.01
C ASP A 191 -13.61 14.88 -3.42
N ILE A 192 -13.52 15.18 -4.74
CA ILE A 192 -12.97 16.43 -5.29
C ILE A 192 -14.03 17.21 -6.10
#